data_6864be7ac50c4b0bd1083caafdd09c3b
#
_entry.id   6864be7ac50c4b0bd1083caafdd09c3b
#
_cell.length_a   1.000
_cell.length_b   1.000
_cell.length_c   1.000
_cell.angle_alpha   90.00
_cell.angle_beta   90.00
_cell.angle_gamma   90.00
#
_symmetry.space_group_name_H-M   'P 1'
#
loop_
_entity.id
_entity.type
_entity.pdbx_description
1 polymer ?
#
loop_
_entity_poly.entity_id
_entity_poly.type
_entity_poly.pdbx_seq_one_letter_code
_entity_poly.pdbx_strand_id
1 'polypeptide(L)'
;EFRSFSKTAGFTGTRCAYAVVPKEVTGKTKSGERQPLNPMWNRRQCTKFNGVPYIIQRGAEAVYTKEGREQTRANIAYYKENARIIKEGLESIGLTVYGGVDAPYIWLKTPGNMTSWELFDILLEQVQIVSTPGSGFGPHGEGYLRLTAFGSRENTIRAVERIKTLQF
;
A
#
# COMPACT_ATOMS: atom_id res chain seq x y z
N GLU A 1 -4.32 -11.64 -14.45
CA GLU A 1 -3.39 -11.16 -13.41
C GLU A 1 -3.21 -9.65 -13.55
N PHE A 2 -3.20 -8.95 -12.41
CA PHE A 2 -2.89 -7.53 -12.34
C PHE A 2 -1.69 -7.35 -11.41
N ARG A 3 -0.68 -6.60 -11.87
CA ARG A 3 0.52 -6.30 -11.09
C ARG A 3 0.83 -4.82 -11.13
N SER A 4 1.29 -4.29 -10.00
CA SER A 4 1.75 -2.90 -9.89
C SER A 4 3.20 -2.86 -9.41
N PHE A 5 4.00 -2.01 -10.02
CA PHE A 5 5.35 -1.70 -9.57
C PHE A 5 5.39 -0.66 -8.44
N SER A 6 4.25 -0.03 -8.12
CA SER A 6 4.18 1.06 -7.14
C SER A 6 4.76 0.68 -5.79
N LYS A 7 4.38 -0.47 -5.25
CA LYS A 7 4.82 -0.88 -3.90
C LYS A 7 5.98 -1.86 -3.94
N THR A 8 6.06 -2.68 -4.99
CA THR A 8 7.13 -3.66 -5.16
C THR A 8 8.48 -3.02 -5.48
N ALA A 9 8.49 -1.99 -6.33
CA ALA A 9 9.72 -1.39 -6.86
C ALA A 9 9.80 0.14 -6.71
N GLY A 10 8.92 0.75 -5.91
CA GLY A 10 8.94 2.19 -5.67
C GLY A 10 8.39 3.06 -6.81
N PHE A 11 7.65 2.50 -7.76
CA PHE A 11 7.14 3.22 -8.95
C PHE A 11 5.84 4.00 -8.69
N THR A 12 5.55 4.38 -7.46
CA THR A 12 4.33 5.10 -7.11
C THR A 12 4.18 6.41 -7.89
N GLY A 13 5.27 7.17 -8.02
CA GLY A 13 5.30 8.44 -8.76
C GLY A 13 5.38 8.28 -10.27
N THR A 14 6.02 7.22 -10.77
CA THR A 14 6.22 6.97 -12.20
C THR A 14 5.06 6.27 -12.88
N ARG A 15 4.11 5.72 -12.10
CA ARG A 15 2.85 5.15 -12.58
C ARG A 15 3.03 3.96 -13.53
N CYS A 16 3.47 2.81 -13.01
CA CYS A 16 3.60 1.60 -13.82
C CYS A 16 2.87 0.41 -13.21
N ALA A 17 2.08 -0.23 -14.04
CA ALA A 17 1.38 -1.47 -13.74
C ALA A 17 1.18 -2.26 -15.05
N TYR A 18 0.89 -3.55 -14.95
CA TYR A 18 0.51 -4.34 -16.11
C TYR A 18 -0.65 -5.29 -15.79
N ALA A 19 -1.37 -5.68 -16.84
CA ALA A 19 -2.39 -6.70 -16.79
C ALA A 19 -2.04 -7.82 -17.77
N VAL A 20 -2.20 -9.06 -17.33
CA VAL A 20 -2.11 -10.23 -18.18
C VAL A 20 -3.51 -10.80 -18.35
N VAL A 21 -4.00 -10.79 -19.57
CA VAL A 21 -5.30 -11.34 -19.97
C VAL A 21 -5.04 -12.44 -21.00
N PRO A 22 -4.90 -13.71 -20.60
CA PRO A 22 -4.66 -14.81 -21.52
C PRO A 22 -5.76 -14.93 -22.58
N LYS A 23 -5.41 -15.43 -23.76
CA LYS A 23 -6.36 -15.55 -24.88
C LYS A 23 -7.51 -16.53 -24.60
N GLU A 24 -7.26 -17.49 -23.74
CA GLU A 24 -8.21 -18.54 -23.35
C GLU A 24 -9.27 -18.05 -22.36
N VAL A 25 -9.03 -16.90 -21.71
CA VAL A 25 -9.97 -16.38 -20.72
C VAL A 25 -11.22 -15.81 -21.40
N THR A 26 -12.37 -16.33 -20.99
CA THR A 26 -13.68 -15.90 -21.49
C THR A 26 -14.54 -15.35 -20.37
N GLY A 27 -15.42 -14.40 -20.68
CA GLY A 27 -16.46 -13.88 -19.80
C GLY A 27 -17.86 -14.22 -20.36
N LYS A 28 -18.90 -14.18 -19.49
CA LYS A 28 -20.28 -14.30 -19.91
C LYS A 28 -20.87 -12.92 -20.22
N THR A 29 -21.57 -12.79 -21.33
CA THR A 29 -22.42 -11.64 -21.63
C THR A 29 -23.69 -11.65 -20.78
N LYS A 30 -24.50 -10.59 -20.86
CA LYS A 30 -25.81 -10.55 -20.21
C LYS A 30 -26.76 -11.63 -20.77
N SER A 31 -26.59 -12.05 -22.04
CA SER A 31 -27.33 -13.15 -22.67
C SER A 31 -26.83 -14.54 -22.28
N GLY A 32 -25.75 -14.63 -21.51
CA GLY A 32 -25.14 -15.90 -21.09
C GLY A 32 -24.11 -16.47 -22.07
N GLU A 33 -23.95 -15.88 -23.23
CA GLU A 33 -22.96 -16.30 -24.24
C GLU A 33 -21.52 -16.05 -23.73
N ARG A 34 -20.60 -16.95 -24.02
CA ARG A 34 -19.17 -16.77 -23.66
C ARG A 34 -18.44 -16.03 -24.77
N GLN A 35 -17.72 -14.97 -24.35
CA GLN A 35 -16.90 -14.14 -25.24
C GLN A 35 -15.44 -14.10 -24.77
N PRO A 36 -14.44 -14.13 -25.66
CA PRO A 36 -13.05 -13.98 -25.30
C PRO A 36 -12.76 -12.57 -24.78
N LEU A 37 -12.08 -12.49 -23.63
CA LEU A 37 -11.79 -11.18 -22.99
C LEU A 37 -10.57 -10.49 -23.58
N ASN A 38 -9.57 -11.24 -24.05
CA ASN A 38 -8.31 -10.66 -24.53
C ASN A 38 -8.48 -9.66 -25.69
N PRO A 39 -9.24 -9.95 -26.77
CA PRO A 39 -9.45 -8.98 -27.85
C PRO A 39 -10.17 -7.71 -27.39
N MET A 40 -11.13 -7.85 -26.48
CA MET A 40 -11.88 -6.73 -25.91
C MET A 40 -10.98 -5.85 -25.04
N TRP A 41 -10.16 -6.48 -24.20
CA TRP A 41 -9.18 -5.77 -23.35
C TRP A 41 -8.15 -5.04 -24.20
N ASN A 42 -7.57 -5.69 -25.20
CA ASN A 42 -6.58 -5.11 -26.09
C ASN A 42 -7.14 -3.89 -26.83
N ARG A 43 -8.35 -3.99 -27.40
CA ARG A 43 -9.02 -2.86 -28.03
C ARG A 43 -9.23 -1.70 -27.05
N ARG A 44 -9.70 -1.98 -25.84
CA ARG A 44 -9.88 -0.96 -24.81
C ARG A 44 -8.56 -0.26 -24.49
N GLN A 45 -7.51 -1.02 -24.24
CA GLN A 45 -6.18 -0.51 -23.89
C GLN A 45 -5.63 0.40 -24.99
N CYS A 46 -5.64 -0.07 -26.23
CA CYS A 46 -5.12 0.67 -27.38
C CYS A 46 -5.96 1.90 -27.75
N THR A 47 -7.24 1.93 -27.37
CA THR A 47 -8.13 3.06 -27.68
C THR A 47 -8.15 4.13 -26.58
N LYS A 48 -8.05 3.70 -25.30
CA LYS A 48 -8.25 4.59 -24.15
C LYS A 48 -6.95 5.10 -23.53
N PHE A 49 -5.85 4.35 -23.63
CA PHE A 49 -4.66 4.68 -22.88
C PHE A 49 -3.33 4.48 -23.64
N ASN A 50 -3.16 3.41 -24.39
CA ASN A 50 -1.95 2.97 -25.11
C ASN A 50 -0.78 2.50 -24.21
N GLY A 51 -0.78 2.79 -22.94
CA GLY A 51 0.27 2.39 -22.01
C GLY A 51 1.03 3.55 -21.40
N VAL A 52 1.89 3.24 -20.44
CA VAL A 52 2.78 4.23 -19.80
C VAL A 52 3.92 4.62 -20.75
N PRO A 53 4.60 5.77 -20.53
CA PRO A 53 5.73 6.18 -21.35
C PRO A 53 6.78 5.08 -21.50
N TYR A 54 7.38 4.97 -22.70
CA TYR A 54 8.34 3.90 -23.04
C TYR A 54 9.52 3.83 -22.04
N ILE A 55 10.06 4.97 -21.62
CA ILE A 55 11.14 5.03 -20.64
C ILE A 55 10.75 4.37 -19.30
N ILE A 56 9.50 4.54 -18.88
CA ILE A 56 8.98 3.89 -17.66
C ILE A 56 8.83 2.39 -17.86
N GLN A 57 8.41 1.94 -19.04
CA GLN A 57 8.37 0.51 -19.37
C GLN A 57 9.76 -0.13 -19.32
N ARG A 58 10.79 0.55 -19.85
CA ARG A 58 12.17 0.09 -19.77
C ARG A 58 12.70 0.03 -18.33
N GLY A 59 12.35 1.02 -17.51
CA GLY A 59 12.62 0.99 -16.07
C GLY A 59 11.94 -0.20 -15.36
N ALA A 60 10.67 -0.47 -15.70
CA ALA A 60 9.95 -1.61 -15.16
C ALA A 60 10.54 -2.96 -15.57
N GLU A 61 11.02 -3.08 -16.82
CA GLU A 61 11.74 -4.26 -17.30
C GLU A 61 13.03 -4.49 -16.49
N ALA A 62 13.79 -3.42 -16.21
CA ALA A 62 15.02 -3.48 -15.44
C ALA A 62 14.82 -4.04 -14.01
N VAL A 63 13.63 -3.91 -13.42
CA VAL A 63 13.30 -4.53 -12.12
C VAL A 63 13.48 -6.06 -12.12
N TYR A 64 13.35 -6.70 -13.29
CA TYR A 64 13.48 -8.15 -13.42
C TYR A 64 14.91 -8.63 -13.69
N THR A 65 15.87 -7.74 -13.90
CA THR A 65 17.28 -8.09 -13.95
C THR A 65 17.78 -8.59 -12.59
N LYS A 66 18.95 -9.21 -12.53
CA LYS A 66 19.55 -9.63 -11.27
C LYS A 66 19.72 -8.44 -10.32
N GLU A 67 20.33 -7.36 -10.82
CA GLU A 67 20.55 -6.12 -10.06
C GLU A 67 19.24 -5.46 -9.60
N GLY A 68 18.25 -5.33 -10.49
CA GLY A 68 16.95 -4.76 -10.16
C GLY A 68 16.21 -5.55 -9.07
N ARG A 69 16.32 -6.87 -9.09
CA ARG A 69 15.76 -7.73 -8.03
C ARG A 69 16.48 -7.56 -6.69
N GLU A 70 17.81 -7.40 -6.70
CA GLU A 70 18.61 -7.15 -5.50
C GLU A 70 18.22 -5.79 -4.87
N GLN A 71 18.15 -4.73 -5.67
CA GLN A 71 17.72 -3.40 -5.21
C GLN A 71 16.28 -3.41 -4.67
N THR A 72 15.37 -4.08 -5.37
CA THR A 72 13.97 -4.22 -4.93
C THR A 72 13.87 -4.94 -3.59
N ARG A 73 14.62 -6.03 -3.41
CA ARG A 73 14.66 -6.76 -2.12
C ARG A 73 15.20 -5.91 -0.99
N ALA A 74 16.25 -5.13 -1.24
CA ALA A 74 16.81 -4.21 -0.25
C ALA A 74 15.78 -3.15 0.19
N ASN A 75 15.06 -2.55 -0.76
CA ASN A 75 14.00 -1.59 -0.46
C ASN A 75 12.86 -2.23 0.35
N ILE A 76 12.43 -3.44 -0.02
CA ILE A 76 11.40 -4.16 0.72
C ILE A 76 11.87 -4.48 2.14
N ALA A 77 13.11 -4.92 2.31
CA ALA A 77 13.68 -5.19 3.63
C ALA A 77 13.72 -3.92 4.50
N TYR A 78 14.05 -2.78 3.90
CA TYR A 78 14.02 -1.50 4.59
C TYR A 78 12.62 -1.14 5.10
N TYR A 79 11.59 -1.29 4.26
CA TYR A 79 10.20 -1.01 4.66
C TYR A 79 9.67 -2.03 5.68
N LYS A 80 10.03 -3.29 5.56
CA LYS A 80 9.66 -4.32 6.55
C LYS A 80 10.24 -4.01 7.93
N GLU A 81 11.45 -3.53 7.98
CA GLU A 81 12.07 -3.11 9.26
C GLU A 81 11.38 -1.88 9.84
N ASN A 82 10.99 -0.88 9.02
CA ASN A 82 10.18 0.23 9.49
C ASN A 82 8.83 -0.24 10.04
N ALA A 83 8.18 -1.18 9.35
CA ALA A 83 6.91 -1.74 9.80
C ALA A 83 7.06 -2.47 11.13
N ARG A 84 8.15 -3.23 11.33
CA ARG A 84 8.47 -3.89 12.59
C ARG A 84 8.62 -2.88 13.72
N ILE A 85 9.39 -1.79 13.51
CA ILE A 85 9.58 -0.73 14.49
C ILE A 85 8.25 -0.11 14.92
N ILE A 86 7.38 0.21 13.94
CA ILE A 86 6.05 0.76 14.23
C ILE A 86 5.24 -0.24 15.04
N LYS A 87 5.16 -1.48 14.58
CA LYS A 87 4.34 -2.52 15.21
C LYS A 87 4.78 -2.77 16.65
N GLU A 88 6.05 -3.13 16.86
CA GLU A 88 6.60 -3.44 18.18
C GLU A 88 6.52 -2.23 19.12
N GLY A 89 6.77 -1.03 18.59
CA GLY A 89 6.69 0.19 19.38
C GLY A 89 5.28 0.50 19.88
N LEU A 90 4.26 0.30 19.06
CA LEU A 90 2.86 0.52 19.44
C LEU A 90 2.34 -0.61 20.35
N GLU A 91 2.70 -1.86 20.07
CA GLU A 91 2.36 -3.00 20.93
C GLU A 91 2.97 -2.87 22.33
N SER A 92 4.18 -2.28 22.45
CA SER A 92 4.86 -2.07 23.73
C SER A 92 4.13 -1.14 24.71
N ILE A 93 3.21 -0.31 24.21
CA ILE A 93 2.34 0.58 25.00
C ILE A 93 0.89 0.08 25.06
N GLY A 94 0.66 -1.19 24.74
CA GLY A 94 -0.64 -1.85 24.87
C GLY A 94 -1.62 -1.58 23.71
N LEU A 95 -1.19 -0.95 22.60
CA LEU A 95 -2.05 -0.73 21.44
C LEU A 95 -2.16 -2.00 20.58
N THR A 96 -3.35 -2.23 20.03
CA THR A 96 -3.60 -3.37 19.15
C THR A 96 -3.27 -3.01 17.71
N VAL A 97 -2.38 -3.79 17.09
CA VAL A 97 -1.86 -3.53 15.75
C VAL A 97 -2.01 -4.74 14.85
N TYR A 98 -2.39 -4.52 13.59
CA TYR A 98 -2.52 -5.54 12.55
C TYR A 98 -1.70 -5.19 11.32
N GLY A 99 -1.28 -6.20 10.56
CA GLY A 99 -0.50 -6.02 9.34
C GLY A 99 0.98 -5.76 9.59
N GLY A 100 1.66 -5.10 8.66
CA GLY A 100 3.09 -4.78 8.75
C GLY A 100 4.04 -5.95 8.54
N VAL A 101 3.56 -7.13 8.12
CA VAL A 101 4.38 -8.33 7.85
C VAL A 101 4.64 -8.50 6.35
N ASP A 102 3.58 -8.58 5.55
CA ASP A 102 3.64 -8.79 4.10
C ASP A 102 3.25 -7.55 3.29
N ALA A 103 2.88 -6.48 3.97
CA ALA A 103 2.55 -5.18 3.39
C ALA A 103 3.15 -4.05 4.22
N PRO A 104 3.48 -2.90 3.60
CA PRO A 104 4.06 -1.75 4.29
C PRO A 104 2.99 -0.90 5.00
N TYR A 105 1.82 -1.46 5.24
CA TYR A 105 0.70 -0.82 5.91
C TYR A 105 0.40 -1.49 7.24
N ILE A 106 0.16 -0.66 8.23
CA ILE A 106 -0.17 -1.07 9.59
C ILE A 106 -1.55 -0.51 9.93
N TRP A 107 -2.43 -1.34 10.42
CA TRP A 107 -3.70 -0.97 11.00
C TRP A 107 -3.56 -0.88 12.50
N LEU A 108 -3.74 0.30 13.04
CA LEU A 108 -3.82 0.57 14.47
C LEU A 108 -5.30 0.63 14.87
N LYS A 109 -5.72 -0.24 15.77
CA LYS A 109 -7.05 -0.15 16.37
C LYS A 109 -7.08 1.05 17.31
N THR A 110 -8.13 1.88 17.24
CA THR A 110 -8.28 3.01 18.13
C THR A 110 -8.44 2.54 19.58
N PRO A 111 -7.79 3.18 20.55
CA PRO A 111 -7.95 2.84 21.96
C PRO A 111 -9.35 3.21 22.46
N GLY A 112 -9.86 2.44 23.43
CA GLY A 112 -11.20 2.65 23.97
C GLY A 112 -12.30 2.61 22.92
N ASN A 113 -13.15 3.62 22.93
CA ASN A 113 -14.24 3.80 21.96
C ASN A 113 -14.02 4.98 21.01
N MET A 114 -12.77 5.41 20.85
CA MET A 114 -12.45 6.53 19.96
C MET A 114 -12.80 6.20 18.51
N THR A 115 -13.33 7.18 17.80
CA THR A 115 -13.51 7.12 16.36
C THR A 115 -12.15 7.25 15.63
N SER A 116 -12.14 6.88 14.35
CA SER A 116 -10.96 7.04 13.49
C SER A 116 -10.48 8.50 13.42
N TRP A 117 -11.40 9.46 13.38
CA TRP A 117 -11.07 10.87 13.30
C TRP A 117 -10.57 11.44 14.62
N GLU A 118 -11.16 11.06 15.76
CA GLU A 118 -10.67 11.52 17.08
C GLU A 118 -9.21 11.12 17.30
N LEU A 119 -8.83 9.88 17.01
CA LEU A 119 -7.43 9.46 17.14
C LEU A 119 -6.54 10.14 16.09
N PHE A 120 -7.04 10.39 14.86
CA PHE A 120 -6.30 11.16 13.86
C PHE A 120 -5.96 12.57 14.37
N ASP A 121 -6.94 13.28 14.94
CA ASP A 121 -6.75 14.63 15.45
C ASP A 121 -5.77 14.65 16.64
N ILE A 122 -5.87 13.70 17.57
CA ILE A 122 -4.90 13.54 18.67
C ILE A 122 -3.47 13.35 18.13
N LEU A 123 -3.28 12.46 17.16
CA LEU A 123 -1.94 12.24 16.60
C LEU A 123 -1.40 13.46 15.86
N LEU A 124 -2.27 14.17 15.14
CA LEU A 124 -1.88 15.37 14.41
C LEU A 124 -1.54 16.53 15.36
N GLU A 125 -2.41 16.83 16.30
CA GLU A 125 -2.29 18.03 17.15
C GLU A 125 -1.25 17.87 18.25
N GLN A 126 -1.21 16.70 18.90
CA GLN A 126 -0.34 16.53 20.08
C GLN A 126 1.07 16.04 19.70
N VAL A 127 1.19 15.23 18.66
CA VAL A 127 2.48 14.60 18.31
C VAL A 127 2.92 14.82 16.87
N GLN A 128 2.21 15.65 16.09
CA GLN A 128 2.50 16.04 14.71
C GLN A 128 2.70 14.83 13.78
N ILE A 129 1.81 13.86 13.88
CA ILE A 129 1.82 12.65 13.04
C ILE A 129 0.58 12.65 12.17
N VAL A 130 0.78 12.61 10.85
CA VAL A 130 -0.28 12.45 9.87
C VAL A 130 -0.50 10.96 9.60
N SER A 131 -1.72 10.51 9.80
CA SER A 131 -2.16 9.13 9.52
C SER A 131 -3.31 9.13 8.50
N THR A 132 -3.95 7.98 8.30
CA THR A 132 -5.16 7.92 7.48
C THR A 132 -6.28 7.32 8.31
N PRO A 133 -7.38 8.07 8.58
CA PRO A 133 -8.53 7.51 9.29
C PRO A 133 -9.10 6.30 8.56
N GLY A 134 -9.36 5.23 9.29
CA GLY A 134 -9.85 3.99 8.72
C GLY A 134 -11.23 4.13 8.09
N SER A 135 -12.09 5.01 8.61
CA SER A 135 -13.39 5.35 8.02
C SER A 135 -13.29 5.82 6.56
N GLY A 136 -12.16 6.38 6.14
CA GLY A 136 -11.87 6.73 4.73
C GLY A 136 -11.80 5.52 3.78
N PHE A 137 -11.71 4.31 4.31
CA PHE A 137 -11.72 3.04 3.54
C PHE A 137 -13.10 2.34 3.56
N GLY A 138 -14.10 3.00 4.12
CA GLY A 138 -15.45 2.48 4.22
C GLY A 138 -15.87 2.18 5.67
N PRO A 139 -17.13 1.79 5.91
CA PRO A 139 -17.71 1.66 7.25
C PRO A 139 -16.98 0.64 8.13
N HIS A 140 -16.41 -0.40 7.56
CA HIS A 140 -15.64 -1.41 8.31
C HIS A 140 -14.25 -0.95 8.74
N GLY A 141 -13.80 0.21 8.25
CA GLY A 141 -12.56 0.85 8.70
C GLY A 141 -12.72 1.77 9.91
N GLU A 142 -13.95 2.02 10.34
CA GLU A 142 -14.19 2.82 11.55
C GLU A 142 -13.61 2.14 12.79
N GLY A 143 -13.05 2.94 13.69
CA GLY A 143 -12.30 2.43 14.86
C GLY A 143 -10.87 1.98 14.56
N TYR A 144 -10.32 2.37 13.40
CA TYR A 144 -8.94 2.10 13.00
C TYR A 144 -8.26 3.31 12.39
N LEU A 145 -6.92 3.33 12.45
CA LEU A 145 -6.05 4.20 11.66
C LEU A 145 -5.08 3.38 10.83
N ARG A 146 -4.81 3.83 9.60
CA ARG A 146 -3.75 3.26 8.78
C ARG A 146 -2.46 4.07 8.91
N LEU A 147 -1.39 3.41 9.29
CA LEU A 147 -0.02 3.92 9.25
C LEU A 147 0.74 3.30 8.10
N THR A 148 1.85 3.90 7.70
CA THR A 148 2.69 3.41 6.60
C THR A 148 4.17 3.34 7.00
N ALA A 149 4.87 2.37 6.44
CA ALA A 149 6.30 2.15 6.66
C ALA A 149 7.21 2.76 5.57
N PHE A 150 6.68 3.64 4.71
CA PHE A 150 7.43 4.22 3.58
C PHE A 150 8.31 5.41 3.95
N GLY A 151 8.25 5.90 5.18
CA GLY A 151 9.08 6.99 5.66
C GLY A 151 10.55 6.62 5.82
N SER A 152 11.38 7.62 6.14
CA SER A 152 12.75 7.34 6.56
C SER A 152 12.77 6.60 7.91
N ARG A 153 13.82 5.83 8.14
CA ARG A 153 14.03 5.12 9.41
C ARG A 153 14.02 6.06 10.60
N GLU A 154 14.73 7.16 10.48
CA GLU A 154 14.80 8.18 11.51
C GLU A 154 13.42 8.74 11.86
N ASN A 155 12.65 9.16 10.85
CA ASN A 155 11.31 9.70 11.08
C ASN A 155 10.35 8.63 11.63
N THR A 156 10.52 7.37 11.23
CA THR A 156 9.73 6.26 11.78
C THR A 156 9.98 6.06 13.26
N ILE A 157 11.24 6.03 13.68
CA ILE A 157 11.61 5.93 15.11
C ILE A 157 11.07 7.13 15.89
N ARG A 158 11.30 8.35 15.39
CA ARG A 158 10.81 9.56 16.04
C ARG A 158 9.29 9.60 16.19
N ALA A 159 8.56 9.13 15.18
CA ALA A 159 7.11 9.04 15.23
C ALA A 159 6.65 8.08 16.32
N VAL A 160 7.24 6.88 16.37
CA VAL A 160 6.92 5.89 17.40
C VAL A 160 7.19 6.43 18.80
N GLU A 161 8.36 7.06 19.03
CA GLU A 161 8.69 7.64 20.33
C GLU A 161 7.72 8.76 20.75
N ARG A 162 7.25 9.57 19.80
CA ARG A 162 6.22 10.59 20.10
C ARG A 162 4.87 9.95 20.47
N ILE A 163 4.44 8.91 19.76
CA ILE A 163 3.19 8.21 20.09
C ILE A 163 3.26 7.62 21.50
N LYS A 164 4.42 7.10 21.90
CA LYS A 164 4.63 6.55 23.25
C LYS A 164 4.48 7.57 24.39
N THR A 165 4.54 8.87 24.09
CA THR A 165 4.30 9.91 25.11
C THR A 165 2.82 10.16 25.38
N LEU A 166 1.92 9.66 24.52
CA LEU A 166 0.49 9.80 24.69
C LEU A 166 -0.04 8.85 25.78
N GLN A 167 -1.03 9.32 26.51
CA GLN A 167 -1.81 8.52 27.45
C GLN A 167 -3.18 8.25 26.81
N PHE A 168 -3.51 7.00 26.58
CA PHE A 168 -4.76 6.57 25.99
C PHE A 168 -5.72 5.95 27.01
#